data_5f370cce4539fdffd5a155e4350a1353
#
_entry.id   5f370cce4539fdffd5a155e4350a1353
#
_cell.length_a   1.000
_cell.length_b   1.000
_cell.length_c   1.000
_cell.angle_alpha   90.00
_cell.angle_beta   90.00
_cell.angle_gamma   90.00
#
_symmetry.space_group_name_H-M   'P 1'
#
loop_
_entity.id
_entity.type
_entity.pdbx_description
1 polymer ?
#
loop_
_entity_poly.entity_id
_entity_poly.type
_entity_poly.pdbx_seq_one_letter_code
_entity_poly.pdbx_strand_id
1 'polypeptide(L)'
;PMVLALNMMDEVRANGGSILVNELEQILGIPVVPVSAAKNEGIDELIDHAIHVARYREVPVRVDFCPESRDSTDKVGAVHRCIHAASMLLAPDIQAAGLPVRFSTTKLVENDELIGQKVNIPNEKKHAFDHLVNIMEQETGMDREAALANMRFTFLQHLCEKTVVRPRESREHRRSMQIDRLLTGKYTAIPCFIGIFPIMLLMTFSLIGAWLSDLMSMGVEFVIDWIAKGLEYLEVNPVVQSLVVDGVCAGVGSVLSFLPTIVTLFFFLSILEDTGYMARV
;
A
#
# COMPACT_ATOMS: atom_id res chain seq x y z
N PRO A 1 -15.90 18.95 9.71
CA PRO A 1 -14.64 19.60 9.41
C PRO A 1 -13.66 18.61 8.76
N MET A 2 -13.06 19.00 7.63
CA MET A 2 -12.15 18.14 6.85
C MET A 2 -11.14 19.01 6.09
N VAL A 3 -9.88 18.57 6.06
CA VAL A 3 -8.80 19.15 5.24
C VAL A 3 -8.14 18.01 4.49
N LEU A 4 -7.80 18.20 3.23
CA LEU A 4 -7.10 17.23 2.40
C LEU A 4 -5.61 17.58 2.33
N ALA A 5 -4.73 16.69 2.82
CA ALA A 5 -3.29 16.79 2.63
C ALA A 5 -2.86 16.02 1.38
N LEU A 6 -2.32 16.71 0.39
CA LEU A 6 -1.70 16.10 -0.78
C LEU A 6 -0.23 15.83 -0.49
N ASN A 7 0.08 14.61 -0.04
CA ASN A 7 1.46 14.23 0.29
C ASN A 7 2.26 13.79 -0.96
N MET A 8 3.58 13.71 -0.80
CA MET A 8 4.55 13.33 -1.83
C MET A 8 4.64 14.34 -3.00
N MET A 9 4.36 15.62 -2.74
CA MET A 9 4.42 16.67 -3.77
C MET A 9 5.83 16.92 -4.30
N ASP A 10 6.85 16.54 -3.58
CA ASP A 10 8.24 16.53 -4.03
C ASP A 10 8.47 15.53 -5.17
N GLU A 11 7.87 14.34 -5.09
CA GLU A 11 7.94 13.35 -6.18
C GLU A 11 7.15 13.79 -7.41
N VAL A 12 5.97 14.36 -7.21
CA VAL A 12 5.16 14.92 -8.31
C VAL A 12 5.96 15.98 -9.08
N ARG A 13 6.59 16.91 -8.35
CA ARG A 13 7.44 17.97 -8.94
C ARG A 13 8.70 17.41 -9.59
N ALA A 14 9.39 16.45 -8.94
CA ALA A 14 10.59 15.81 -9.47
C ALA A 14 10.32 15.10 -10.81
N ASN A 15 9.14 14.50 -10.94
CA ASN A 15 8.69 13.88 -12.17
C ASN A 15 8.12 14.88 -13.21
N GLY A 16 8.15 16.18 -12.93
CA GLY A 16 7.65 17.23 -13.83
C GLY A 16 6.13 17.32 -13.93
N GLY A 17 5.42 16.70 -13.00
CA GLY A 17 3.96 16.82 -12.86
C GLY A 17 3.55 18.03 -12.02
N SER A 18 2.29 18.40 -12.09
CA SER A 18 1.68 19.38 -11.20
C SER A 18 0.22 19.03 -10.90
N ILE A 19 -0.27 19.53 -9.77
CA ILE A 19 -1.67 19.39 -9.39
C ILE A 19 -2.25 20.81 -9.27
N LEU A 20 -3.40 21.04 -9.88
CA LEU A 20 -4.14 22.30 -9.82
C LEU A 20 -4.92 22.35 -8.49
N VAL A 21 -4.21 22.71 -7.41
CA VAL A 21 -4.74 22.69 -6.03
C VAL A 21 -6.02 23.49 -5.90
N ASN A 22 -6.06 24.70 -6.45
CA ASN A 22 -7.23 25.57 -6.36
C ASN A 22 -8.48 24.98 -7.05
N GLU A 23 -8.30 24.31 -8.19
CA GLU A 23 -9.41 23.63 -8.88
C GLU A 23 -9.87 22.40 -8.08
N LEU A 24 -8.92 21.69 -7.46
CA LEU A 24 -9.21 20.55 -6.61
C LEU A 24 -10.03 20.97 -5.39
N GLU A 25 -9.67 22.10 -4.74
CA GLU A 25 -10.43 22.71 -3.64
C GLU A 25 -11.85 23.09 -4.07
N GLN A 26 -11.99 23.75 -5.21
CA GLN A 26 -13.30 24.15 -5.73
C GLN A 26 -14.21 22.95 -6.01
N ILE A 27 -13.67 21.86 -6.58
CA ILE A 27 -14.46 20.68 -6.90
C ILE A 27 -14.83 19.90 -5.64
N LEU A 28 -13.92 19.77 -4.69
CA LEU A 28 -14.15 19.05 -3.44
C LEU A 28 -14.91 19.87 -2.39
N GLY A 29 -14.81 21.19 -2.44
CA GLY A 29 -15.40 22.09 -1.45
C GLY A 29 -14.76 21.98 -0.06
N ILE A 30 -13.48 21.59 0.00
CA ILE A 30 -12.67 21.46 1.23
C ILE A 30 -11.27 22.04 0.97
N PRO A 31 -10.58 22.58 1.98
CA PRO A 31 -9.20 23.03 1.84
C PRO A 31 -8.27 21.88 1.45
N VAL A 32 -7.36 22.15 0.53
CA VAL A 32 -6.37 21.19 0.03
C VAL A 32 -4.98 21.77 0.19
N VAL A 33 -4.14 21.12 1.00
CA VAL A 33 -2.78 21.59 1.29
C VAL A 33 -1.76 20.64 0.68
N PRO A 34 -0.91 21.12 -0.25
CA PRO A 34 0.19 20.34 -0.81
C PRO A 34 1.33 20.20 0.20
N VAL A 35 1.71 18.97 0.52
CA VAL A 35 2.75 18.69 1.52
C VAL A 35 3.80 17.71 0.99
N SER A 36 4.99 17.76 1.58
CA SER A 36 6.00 16.70 1.48
C SER A 36 6.48 16.36 2.90
N ALA A 37 5.96 15.28 3.46
CA ALA A 37 6.32 14.84 4.80
C ALA A 37 7.82 14.49 4.90
N ALA A 38 8.39 13.91 3.83
CA ALA A 38 9.82 13.57 3.77
C ALA A 38 10.74 14.80 3.85
N LYS A 39 10.29 15.96 3.33
CA LYS A 39 11.05 17.22 3.33
C LYS A 39 10.57 18.23 4.36
N ASN A 40 9.55 17.87 5.13
CA ASN A 40 8.88 18.77 6.09
C ASN A 40 8.35 20.08 5.43
N GLU A 41 7.87 19.98 4.18
CA GLU A 41 7.28 21.09 3.44
C GLU A 41 5.75 21.11 3.60
N GLY A 42 5.14 22.30 3.85
CA GLY A 42 3.69 22.49 3.92
C GLY A 42 3.01 21.96 5.19
N ILE A 43 3.77 21.47 6.18
CA ILE A 43 3.19 20.88 7.41
C ILE A 43 2.57 21.97 8.29
N ASP A 44 3.24 23.11 8.47
CA ASP A 44 2.73 24.21 9.28
C ASP A 44 1.42 24.78 8.68
N GLU A 45 1.37 24.94 7.36
CA GLU A 45 0.17 25.37 6.63
C GLU A 45 -0.98 24.37 6.79
N LEU A 46 -0.69 23.08 6.74
CA LEU A 46 -1.67 22.02 7.00
C LEU A 46 -2.25 22.10 8.41
N ILE A 47 -1.40 22.36 9.42
CA ILE A 47 -1.83 22.51 10.80
C ILE A 47 -2.71 23.77 10.97
N ASP A 48 -2.33 24.88 10.37
CA ASP A 48 -3.10 26.12 10.43
C ASP A 48 -4.49 25.95 9.80
N HIS A 49 -4.58 25.33 8.62
CA HIS A 49 -5.85 24.99 7.97
C HIS A 49 -6.69 24.01 8.82
N ALA A 50 -6.07 23.01 9.42
CA ALA A 50 -6.78 22.07 10.28
C ALA A 50 -7.36 22.72 11.53
N ILE A 51 -6.60 23.63 12.18
CA ILE A 51 -7.06 24.42 13.32
C ILE A 51 -8.20 25.36 12.91
N HIS A 52 -8.07 26.03 11.76
CA HIS A 52 -9.09 26.94 11.24
C HIS A 52 -10.41 26.21 11.02
N VAL A 53 -10.40 25.13 10.25
CA VAL A 53 -11.59 24.32 9.93
C VAL A 53 -12.22 23.72 11.18
N ALA A 54 -11.41 23.29 12.16
CA ALA A 54 -11.91 22.78 13.44
C ALA A 54 -12.56 23.89 14.29
N ARG A 55 -11.94 25.07 14.36
CA ARG A 55 -12.42 26.22 15.16
C ARG A 55 -13.76 26.74 14.64
N TYR A 56 -13.89 26.87 13.30
CA TYR A 56 -15.10 27.41 12.66
C TYR A 56 -16.13 26.33 12.32
N ARG A 57 -15.80 25.05 12.58
CA ARG A 57 -16.66 23.88 12.25
C ARG A 57 -17.10 23.88 10.78
N GLU A 58 -16.21 24.25 9.89
CA GLU A 58 -16.50 24.25 8.47
C GLU A 58 -16.85 22.83 7.99
N VAL A 59 -17.91 22.73 7.21
CA VAL A 59 -18.35 21.47 6.61
C VAL A 59 -18.14 21.53 5.09
N PRO A 60 -17.83 20.41 4.44
CA PRO A 60 -17.70 20.36 2.99
C PRO A 60 -18.96 20.89 2.31
N VAL A 61 -18.79 21.78 1.35
CA VAL A 61 -19.91 22.34 0.57
C VAL A 61 -20.55 21.25 -0.30
N ARG A 62 -19.74 20.31 -0.80
CA ARG A 62 -20.20 19.19 -1.61
C ARG A 62 -20.39 17.95 -0.75
N VAL A 63 -21.59 17.39 -0.81
CA VAL A 63 -21.97 16.19 -0.05
C VAL A 63 -22.06 14.94 -0.94
N ASP A 64 -22.06 15.11 -2.26
CA ASP A 64 -22.29 14.06 -3.24
C ASP A 64 -21.07 13.78 -4.13
N PHE A 65 -20.79 12.49 -4.34
CA PHE A 65 -19.81 12.02 -5.32
C PHE A 65 -20.42 11.78 -6.71
N CYS A 66 -21.65 12.23 -6.94
CA CYS A 66 -22.31 12.05 -8.22
C CYS A 66 -21.82 13.06 -9.22
N PRO A 67 -21.43 12.65 -10.43
CA PRO A 67 -21.28 13.58 -11.53
C PRO A 67 -22.63 14.25 -11.84
N GLU A 68 -22.59 15.50 -12.26
CA GLU A 68 -23.78 16.29 -12.61
C GLU A 68 -24.54 15.79 -13.88
N SER A 69 -24.29 14.54 -14.31
CA SER A 69 -24.96 14.01 -15.50
C SER A 69 -26.44 13.82 -15.22
N ARG A 70 -27.26 14.63 -15.89
CA ARG A 70 -28.72 14.57 -15.89
C ARG A 70 -29.27 13.39 -16.74
N ASP A 71 -28.39 12.58 -17.33
CA ASP A 71 -28.83 11.46 -18.18
C ASP A 71 -29.33 10.30 -17.31
N SER A 72 -30.62 10.05 -17.45
CA SER A 72 -31.36 9.02 -16.72
C SER A 72 -30.94 7.57 -17.05
N THR A 73 -30.08 7.37 -18.04
CA THR A 73 -29.63 6.07 -18.54
C THR A 73 -28.23 5.67 -18.07
N ASP A 74 -27.53 6.56 -17.36
CA ASP A 74 -26.17 6.28 -16.91
C ASP A 74 -26.19 5.36 -15.65
N LYS A 75 -25.33 4.33 -15.65
CA LYS A 75 -25.13 3.41 -14.50
C LYS A 75 -24.81 4.13 -13.20
N VAL A 76 -24.08 5.25 -13.28
CA VAL A 76 -23.79 6.10 -12.14
C VAL A 76 -25.05 6.81 -11.63
N GLY A 77 -25.95 7.19 -12.50
CA GLY A 77 -27.27 7.74 -12.15
C GLY A 77 -28.14 6.76 -11.37
N ALA A 78 -28.03 5.46 -11.59
CA ALA A 78 -28.79 4.43 -10.84
C ALA A 78 -28.41 4.43 -9.38
N VAL A 79 -27.12 4.49 -9.05
CA VAL A 79 -26.62 4.57 -7.66
C VAL A 79 -27.12 5.85 -6.99
N HIS A 80 -27.08 6.99 -7.67
CA HIS A 80 -27.56 8.26 -7.13
C HIS A 80 -29.05 8.20 -6.81
N ARG A 81 -29.88 7.68 -7.74
CA ARG A 81 -31.33 7.52 -7.51
C ARG A 81 -31.62 6.62 -6.32
N CYS A 82 -30.91 5.50 -6.20
CA CYS A 82 -31.04 4.58 -5.07
C CYS A 82 -30.73 5.27 -3.75
N ILE A 83 -29.55 5.92 -3.63
CA ILE A 83 -29.17 6.60 -2.39
C ILE A 83 -30.13 7.75 -2.06
N HIS A 84 -30.61 8.51 -3.07
CA HIS A 84 -31.55 9.59 -2.84
C HIS A 84 -32.89 9.08 -2.34
N ALA A 85 -33.48 8.07 -3.01
CA ALA A 85 -34.74 7.47 -2.59
C ALA A 85 -34.65 6.81 -1.22
N ALA A 86 -33.56 6.07 -0.96
CA ALA A 86 -33.30 5.47 0.34
C ALA A 86 -33.10 6.52 1.45
N SER A 87 -32.47 7.66 1.14
CA SER A 87 -32.32 8.76 2.09
C SER A 87 -33.67 9.36 2.47
N MET A 88 -34.56 9.55 1.52
CA MET A 88 -35.91 10.04 1.80
C MET A 88 -36.73 9.02 2.64
N LEU A 89 -36.62 7.73 2.33
CA LEU A 89 -37.32 6.67 3.03
C LEU A 89 -36.86 6.53 4.49
N LEU A 90 -35.55 6.59 4.74
CA LEU A 90 -34.95 6.28 6.03
C LEU A 90 -34.57 7.52 6.85
N ALA A 91 -34.77 8.73 6.33
CA ALA A 91 -34.42 9.98 7.03
C ALA A 91 -34.94 10.07 8.48
N PRO A 92 -36.22 9.75 8.78
CA PRO A 92 -36.72 9.84 10.14
C PRO A 92 -36.01 8.88 11.10
N ASP A 93 -35.72 7.67 10.65
CA ASP A 93 -35.15 6.61 11.49
C ASP A 93 -33.67 6.89 11.76
N ILE A 94 -32.95 7.40 10.75
CA ILE A 94 -31.51 7.79 10.86
C ILE A 94 -31.38 9.03 11.76
N GLN A 95 -32.26 10.02 11.63
CA GLN A 95 -32.26 11.21 12.48
C GLN A 95 -32.58 10.85 13.95
N ALA A 96 -33.51 9.91 14.19
CA ALA A 96 -33.80 9.40 15.52
C ALA A 96 -32.56 8.72 16.18
N ALA A 97 -31.67 8.12 15.35
CA ALA A 97 -30.40 7.56 15.81
C ALA A 97 -29.29 8.63 15.97
N GLY A 98 -29.57 9.91 15.70
CA GLY A 98 -28.59 11.01 15.81
C GLY A 98 -27.48 10.99 14.76
N LEU A 99 -27.71 10.34 13.62
CA LEU A 99 -26.70 10.15 12.57
C LEU A 99 -26.97 11.06 11.35
N PRO A 100 -25.92 11.43 10.58
CA PRO A 100 -26.09 12.18 9.34
C PRO A 100 -26.81 11.32 8.28
N VAL A 101 -27.93 11.79 7.75
CA VAL A 101 -28.82 11.01 6.87
C VAL A 101 -28.06 10.49 5.64
N ARG A 102 -27.41 11.37 4.88
CA ARG A 102 -26.75 10.99 3.61
C ARG A 102 -25.65 9.98 3.82
N PHE A 103 -24.77 10.21 4.79
CA PHE A 103 -23.68 9.30 5.14
C PHE A 103 -24.21 7.92 5.54
N SER A 104 -25.16 7.89 6.48
CA SER A 104 -25.70 6.65 7.01
C SER A 104 -26.46 5.86 5.94
N THR A 105 -27.23 6.54 5.08
CA THR A 105 -27.91 5.87 3.97
C THR A 105 -26.91 5.26 2.99
N THR A 106 -25.83 5.98 2.63
CA THR A 106 -24.79 5.43 1.77
C THR A 106 -24.16 4.19 2.38
N LYS A 107 -23.88 4.22 3.68
CA LYS A 107 -23.36 3.07 4.44
C LYS A 107 -24.31 1.90 4.52
N LEU A 108 -25.61 2.17 4.68
CA LEU A 108 -26.64 1.11 4.66
C LEU A 108 -26.75 0.45 3.27
N VAL A 109 -26.67 1.23 2.20
CA VAL A 109 -26.63 0.70 0.83
C VAL A 109 -25.36 -0.14 0.62
N GLU A 110 -24.23 0.23 1.21
CA GLU A 110 -22.96 -0.49 1.21
C GLU A 110 -22.97 -1.75 2.11
N ASN A 111 -24.07 -2.01 2.81
CA ASN A 111 -24.23 -3.12 3.76
C ASN A 111 -23.30 -3.05 4.99
N ASP A 112 -23.02 -1.84 5.47
CA ASP A 112 -22.18 -1.62 6.65
C ASP A 112 -22.90 -2.09 7.93
N GLU A 113 -22.36 -3.11 8.58
CA GLU A 113 -22.95 -3.73 9.78
C GLU A 113 -23.02 -2.77 10.96
N LEU A 114 -22.04 -1.87 11.13
CA LEU A 114 -21.99 -0.95 12.27
C LEU A 114 -23.12 0.08 12.22
N ILE A 115 -23.41 0.58 11.03
CA ILE A 115 -24.54 1.51 10.84
C ILE A 115 -25.87 0.74 10.88
N GLY A 116 -25.91 -0.47 10.30
CA GLY A 116 -27.09 -1.34 10.34
C GLY A 116 -27.55 -1.69 11.76
N GLN A 117 -26.62 -1.86 12.70
CA GLN A 117 -26.95 -2.13 14.11
C GLN A 117 -27.44 -0.89 14.87
N LYS A 118 -27.00 0.32 14.45
CA LYS A 118 -27.39 1.59 15.12
C LYS A 118 -28.71 2.14 14.64
N VAL A 119 -29.10 1.84 13.41
CA VAL A 119 -30.34 2.34 12.81
C VAL A 119 -31.39 1.22 12.88
N ASN A 120 -32.41 1.40 13.73
CA ASN A 120 -33.50 0.44 13.82
C ASN A 120 -34.52 0.68 12.69
N ILE A 121 -34.38 -0.06 11.58
CA ILE A 121 -35.22 0.08 10.40
C ILE A 121 -36.47 -0.82 10.58
N PRO A 122 -37.71 -0.28 10.56
CA PRO A 122 -38.93 -1.07 10.60
C PRO A 122 -39.00 -2.05 9.40
N ASN A 123 -39.58 -3.24 9.63
CA ASN A 123 -39.63 -4.29 8.59
C ASN A 123 -40.32 -3.83 7.30
N GLU A 124 -41.34 -3.00 7.37
CA GLU A 124 -41.99 -2.43 6.17
C GLU A 124 -41.04 -1.59 5.32
N LYS A 125 -40.27 -0.72 5.98
CA LYS A 125 -39.27 0.11 5.28
C LYS A 125 -38.08 -0.71 4.77
N LYS A 126 -37.73 -1.79 5.48
CA LYS A 126 -36.64 -2.70 5.04
C LYS A 126 -36.96 -3.35 3.70
N HIS A 127 -38.19 -3.85 3.53
CA HIS A 127 -38.62 -4.41 2.22
C HIS A 127 -38.54 -3.38 1.08
N ALA A 128 -38.99 -2.13 1.35
CA ALA A 128 -38.90 -1.06 0.36
C ALA A 128 -37.43 -0.67 0.07
N PHE A 129 -36.58 -0.62 1.09
CA PHE A 129 -35.14 -0.37 0.93
C PHE A 129 -34.46 -1.47 0.11
N ASP A 130 -34.68 -2.75 0.43
CA ASP A 130 -34.13 -3.88 -0.29
C ASP A 130 -34.58 -3.87 -1.77
N HIS A 131 -35.81 -3.46 -2.02
CA HIS A 131 -36.31 -3.32 -3.41
C HIS A 131 -35.56 -2.21 -4.19
N LEU A 132 -35.29 -1.05 -3.58
CA LEU A 132 -34.50 0.01 -4.18
C LEU A 132 -33.08 -0.44 -4.51
N VAL A 133 -32.45 -1.20 -3.60
CA VAL A 133 -31.11 -1.76 -3.83
C VAL A 133 -31.12 -2.77 -4.96
N ASN A 134 -32.10 -3.67 -5.00
CA ASN A 134 -32.24 -4.66 -6.08
C ASN A 134 -32.42 -4.00 -7.47
N ILE A 135 -33.21 -2.92 -7.56
CA ILE A 135 -33.34 -2.15 -8.80
C ILE A 135 -31.98 -1.60 -9.23
N MET A 136 -31.23 -0.99 -8.31
CA MET A 136 -29.90 -0.46 -8.58
C MET A 136 -28.94 -1.55 -9.07
N GLU A 137 -28.92 -2.72 -8.43
CA GLU A 137 -28.08 -3.85 -8.83
C GLU A 137 -28.45 -4.38 -10.22
N GLN A 138 -29.74 -4.45 -10.55
CA GLN A 138 -30.20 -4.84 -11.89
C GLN A 138 -29.81 -3.82 -12.96
N GLU A 139 -29.96 -2.52 -12.70
CA GLU A 139 -29.60 -1.46 -13.64
C GLU A 139 -28.08 -1.35 -13.86
N THR A 140 -27.30 -1.54 -12.81
CA THR A 140 -25.83 -1.47 -12.89
C THR A 140 -25.18 -2.76 -13.39
N GLY A 141 -25.83 -3.91 -13.15
CA GLY A 141 -25.27 -5.24 -13.38
C GLY A 141 -24.14 -5.59 -12.41
N MET A 142 -24.06 -4.90 -11.28
CA MET A 142 -23.06 -5.06 -10.22
C MET A 142 -23.76 -5.21 -8.89
N ASP A 143 -23.09 -5.85 -7.91
CA ASP A 143 -23.56 -5.81 -6.52
C ASP A 143 -23.47 -4.38 -5.95
N ARG A 144 -24.14 -4.14 -4.85
CA ARG A 144 -24.24 -2.82 -4.19
C ARG A 144 -22.88 -2.21 -3.83
N GLU A 145 -21.94 -3.04 -3.39
CA GLU A 145 -20.61 -2.60 -2.97
C GLU A 145 -19.78 -2.19 -4.19
N ALA A 146 -19.77 -3.02 -5.23
CA ALA A 146 -19.07 -2.71 -6.48
C ALA A 146 -19.69 -1.51 -7.21
N ALA A 147 -21.01 -1.35 -7.20
CA ALA A 147 -21.69 -0.22 -7.81
C ALA A 147 -21.30 1.12 -7.13
N LEU A 148 -21.25 1.15 -5.79
CA LEU A 148 -20.80 2.31 -5.04
C LEU A 148 -19.30 2.58 -5.24
N ALA A 149 -18.47 1.53 -5.23
CA ALA A 149 -17.06 1.67 -5.51
C ALA A 149 -16.81 2.25 -6.90
N ASN A 150 -17.51 1.73 -7.92
CA ASN A 150 -17.40 2.22 -9.28
C ASN A 150 -17.83 3.70 -9.40
N MET A 151 -18.89 4.12 -8.72
CA MET A 151 -19.31 5.52 -8.67
C MET A 151 -18.20 6.42 -8.09
N ARG A 152 -17.57 6.00 -6.99
CA ARG A 152 -16.46 6.74 -6.37
C ARG A 152 -15.24 6.81 -7.29
N PHE A 153 -14.87 5.71 -7.92
CA PHE A 153 -13.75 5.68 -8.86
C PHE A 153 -14.00 6.55 -10.10
N THR A 154 -15.20 6.53 -10.64
CA THR A 154 -15.57 7.40 -11.78
C THR A 154 -15.45 8.87 -11.39
N PHE A 155 -15.93 9.25 -10.21
CA PHE A 155 -15.77 10.60 -9.69
C PHE A 155 -14.30 10.99 -9.55
N LEU A 156 -13.49 10.13 -8.92
CA LEU A 156 -12.05 10.37 -8.74
C LEU A 156 -11.31 10.45 -10.08
N GLN A 157 -11.68 9.63 -11.05
CA GLN A 157 -11.09 9.69 -12.39
C GLN A 157 -11.35 11.05 -13.06
N HIS A 158 -12.59 11.51 -13.07
CA HIS A 158 -12.93 12.85 -13.60
C HIS A 158 -12.25 13.98 -12.84
N LEU A 159 -12.15 13.85 -11.53
CA LEU A 159 -11.42 14.79 -10.69
C LEU A 159 -9.94 14.86 -11.10
N CYS A 160 -9.28 13.73 -11.20
CA CYS A 160 -7.88 13.64 -11.60
C CYS A 160 -7.64 14.10 -13.04
N GLU A 161 -8.55 13.82 -13.98
CA GLU A 161 -8.47 14.30 -15.37
C GLU A 161 -8.47 15.84 -15.47
N LYS A 162 -9.20 16.50 -14.58
CA LYS A 162 -9.30 17.97 -14.54
C LYS A 162 -8.15 18.62 -13.78
N THR A 163 -7.70 18.01 -12.70
CA THR A 163 -6.81 18.67 -11.74
C THR A 163 -5.36 18.21 -11.80
N VAL A 164 -5.07 17.04 -12.40
CA VAL A 164 -3.71 16.49 -12.48
C VAL A 164 -3.10 16.74 -13.85
N VAL A 165 -2.07 17.58 -13.89
CA VAL A 165 -1.27 17.81 -15.09
C VAL A 165 -0.16 16.74 -15.13
N ARG A 166 -0.35 15.76 -16.01
CA ARG A 166 0.64 14.68 -16.19
C ARG A 166 1.88 15.22 -16.91
N PRO A 167 3.08 14.87 -16.44
CA PRO A 167 4.30 15.25 -17.14
C PRO A 167 4.36 14.58 -18.52
N ARG A 168 5.04 15.20 -19.47
CA ARG A 168 5.51 14.47 -20.67
C ARG A 168 6.43 13.37 -20.17
N GLU A 169 6.19 12.12 -20.57
CA GLU A 169 6.97 10.94 -20.18
C GLU A 169 8.47 11.24 -20.23
N SER A 170 9.14 11.18 -19.08
CA SER A 170 10.59 11.34 -19.02
C SER A 170 11.28 10.18 -19.74
N ARG A 171 12.48 10.42 -20.30
CA ARG A 171 13.27 9.33 -20.93
C ARG A 171 13.58 8.19 -19.94
N GLU A 172 13.70 8.53 -18.66
CA GLU A 172 13.95 7.57 -17.58
C GLU A 172 12.75 6.68 -17.32
N HIS A 173 11.56 7.26 -17.30
CA HIS A 173 10.31 6.52 -17.15
C HIS A 173 10.10 5.53 -18.32
N ARG A 174 10.40 5.95 -19.56
CA ARG A 174 10.33 5.04 -20.72
C ARG A 174 11.32 3.88 -20.61
N ARG A 175 12.54 4.12 -20.13
CA ARG A 175 13.53 3.05 -19.92
C ARG A 175 13.08 2.08 -18.85
N SER A 176 12.59 2.59 -17.72
CA SER A 176 12.03 1.77 -16.65
C SER A 176 10.87 0.90 -17.15
N MET A 177 9.94 1.49 -17.90
CA MET A 177 8.82 0.76 -18.51
C MET A 177 9.27 -0.31 -19.52
N GLN A 178 10.33 -0.06 -20.29
CA GLN A 178 10.87 -1.04 -21.22
C GLN A 178 11.54 -2.22 -20.50
N ILE A 179 12.29 -1.93 -19.42
CA ILE A 179 12.89 -2.95 -18.56
C ILE A 179 11.79 -3.78 -17.86
N ASP A 180 10.80 -3.13 -17.30
CA ASP A 180 9.64 -3.78 -16.70
C ASP A 180 8.94 -4.70 -17.70
N ARG A 181 8.67 -4.22 -18.90
CA ARG A 181 8.02 -5.00 -19.95
C ARG A 181 8.83 -6.23 -20.40
N LEU A 182 10.15 -6.13 -20.34
CA LEU A 182 11.04 -7.25 -20.62
C LEU A 182 11.04 -8.27 -19.48
N LEU A 183 11.14 -7.79 -18.24
CA LEU A 183 11.26 -8.64 -17.05
C LEU A 183 9.92 -9.27 -16.63
N THR A 184 8.79 -8.58 -16.85
CA THR A 184 7.46 -9.00 -16.39
C THR A 184 6.46 -9.26 -17.50
N GLY A 185 6.93 -9.33 -18.77
CA GLY A 185 6.08 -9.60 -19.93
C GLY A 185 5.50 -11.03 -19.90
N LYS A 186 4.27 -11.19 -20.41
CA LYS A 186 3.54 -12.46 -20.40
C LYS A 186 4.32 -13.70 -20.89
N TYR A 187 5.28 -13.51 -21.81
CA TYR A 187 6.11 -14.59 -22.38
C TYR A 187 7.57 -14.51 -21.93
N THR A 188 8.02 -13.38 -21.42
CA THR A 188 9.42 -13.13 -21.05
C THR A 188 9.67 -13.25 -19.55
N ALA A 189 8.64 -13.13 -18.71
CA ALA A 189 8.75 -13.22 -17.26
C ALA A 189 9.37 -14.57 -16.81
N ILE A 190 8.83 -15.69 -17.28
CA ILE A 190 9.30 -17.02 -16.89
C ILE A 190 10.75 -17.29 -17.35
N PRO A 191 11.15 -17.05 -18.62
CA PRO A 191 12.55 -17.18 -19.03
C PRO A 191 13.51 -16.26 -18.26
N CYS A 192 13.11 -15.01 -17.98
CA CYS A 192 13.90 -14.08 -17.18
C CYS A 192 14.07 -14.58 -15.73
N PHE A 193 13.01 -15.12 -15.13
CA PHE A 193 13.06 -15.69 -13.79
C PHE A 193 14.04 -16.90 -13.74
N ILE A 194 13.90 -17.84 -14.71
CA ILE A 194 14.81 -19.00 -14.84
C ILE A 194 16.27 -18.55 -15.09
N GLY A 195 16.50 -17.39 -15.67
CA GLY A 195 17.85 -16.83 -15.83
C GLY A 195 18.38 -16.19 -14.55
N ILE A 196 17.61 -15.29 -13.95
CA ILE A 196 18.02 -14.47 -12.80
C ILE A 196 18.22 -15.31 -11.54
N PHE A 197 17.28 -16.22 -11.26
CA PHE A 197 17.31 -17.01 -10.04
C PHE A 197 18.53 -17.94 -9.93
N PRO A 198 18.90 -18.76 -10.95
CA PRO A 198 20.13 -19.53 -10.91
C PRO A 198 21.42 -18.68 -10.87
N ILE A 199 21.44 -17.53 -11.54
CA ILE A 199 22.61 -16.61 -11.47
C ILE A 199 22.76 -16.12 -10.01
N MET A 200 21.68 -15.75 -9.35
CA MET A 200 21.70 -15.35 -7.95
C MET A 200 22.22 -16.50 -7.06
N LEU A 201 21.73 -17.73 -7.25
CA LEU A 201 22.21 -18.90 -6.50
C LEU A 201 23.70 -19.18 -6.75
N LEU A 202 24.18 -19.09 -7.99
CA LEU A 202 25.60 -19.25 -8.32
C LEU A 202 26.45 -18.18 -7.63
N MET A 203 26.00 -16.92 -7.65
CA MET A 203 26.68 -15.83 -6.94
C MET A 203 26.71 -16.08 -5.43
N THR A 204 25.61 -16.56 -4.85
CA THR A 204 25.50 -16.81 -3.41
C THR A 204 26.39 -18.00 -2.98
N PHE A 205 26.31 -19.13 -3.67
CA PHE A 205 26.96 -20.35 -3.20
C PHE A 205 28.37 -20.56 -3.75
N SER A 206 28.67 -20.10 -4.98
CA SER A 206 29.94 -20.41 -5.63
C SER A 206 30.91 -19.24 -5.67
N LEU A 207 30.44 -17.99 -5.71
CA LEU A 207 31.34 -16.86 -5.87
C LEU A 207 31.53 -16.07 -4.57
N ILE A 208 30.51 -15.34 -4.14
CA ILE A 208 30.61 -14.43 -3.01
C ILE A 208 30.49 -15.20 -1.69
N GLY A 209 29.48 -16.06 -1.59
CA GLY A 209 29.22 -16.82 -0.37
C GLY A 209 30.34 -17.80 -0.06
N ALA A 210 30.90 -18.52 -1.05
CA ALA A 210 32.04 -19.40 -0.86
C ALA A 210 33.28 -18.64 -0.40
N TRP A 211 33.64 -17.55 -1.10
CA TRP A 211 34.80 -16.73 -0.72
C TRP A 211 34.69 -16.14 0.68
N LEU A 212 33.50 -15.68 1.06
CA LEU A 212 33.25 -15.12 2.39
C LEU A 212 33.23 -16.20 3.47
N SER A 213 32.73 -17.40 3.13
CA SER A 213 32.76 -18.57 4.01
C SER A 213 34.19 -19.08 4.26
N ASP A 214 35.05 -19.11 3.22
CA ASP A 214 36.46 -19.46 3.34
C ASP A 214 37.21 -18.47 4.22
N LEU A 215 36.93 -17.15 4.06
CA LEU A 215 37.51 -16.11 4.90
C LEU A 215 37.09 -16.26 6.37
N MET A 216 35.82 -16.59 6.61
CA MET A 216 35.31 -16.85 7.95
C MET A 216 35.95 -18.12 8.55
N SER A 217 36.10 -19.19 7.78
CA SER A 217 36.73 -20.45 8.23
C SER A 217 38.18 -20.18 8.62
N MET A 218 38.97 -19.42 7.85
CA MET A 218 40.32 -19.03 8.25
C MET A 218 40.35 -18.26 9.59
N GLY A 219 39.37 -17.35 9.79
CA GLY A 219 39.24 -16.63 11.05
C GLY A 219 38.90 -17.55 12.23
N VAL A 220 38.00 -18.49 12.02
CA VAL A 220 37.60 -19.47 13.03
C VAL A 220 38.79 -20.39 13.36
N GLU A 221 39.49 -20.92 12.37
CA GLU A 221 40.69 -21.77 12.56
C GLU A 221 41.77 -21.01 13.35
N PHE A 222 41.99 -19.75 13.04
CA PHE A 222 42.95 -18.89 13.80
C PHE A 222 42.56 -18.81 15.28
N VAL A 223 41.27 -18.65 15.60
CA VAL A 223 40.78 -18.58 16.97
C VAL A 223 40.93 -19.95 17.67
N ILE A 224 40.61 -21.04 16.97
CA ILE A 224 40.75 -22.42 17.48
C ILE A 224 42.22 -22.70 17.81
N ASP A 225 43.16 -22.38 16.91
CA ASP A 225 44.57 -22.53 17.13
C ASP A 225 45.06 -21.76 18.35
N TRP A 226 44.55 -20.54 18.54
CA TRP A 226 44.88 -19.69 19.68
C TRP A 226 44.39 -20.30 20.99
N ILE A 227 43.18 -20.87 21.02
CA ILE A 227 42.60 -21.60 22.16
C ILE A 227 43.41 -22.86 22.43
N ALA A 228 43.78 -23.62 21.42
CA ALA A 228 44.58 -24.86 21.56
C ALA A 228 45.94 -24.58 22.21
N LYS A 229 46.66 -23.54 21.75
CA LYS A 229 47.95 -23.09 22.34
C LYS A 229 47.78 -22.62 23.77
N GLY A 230 46.67 -21.92 24.07
CA GLY A 230 46.38 -21.49 25.46
C GLY A 230 46.14 -22.69 26.40
N LEU A 231 45.43 -23.70 25.96
CA LEU A 231 45.20 -24.94 26.75
C LEU A 231 46.47 -25.76 26.94
N GLU A 232 47.35 -25.78 25.92
CA GLU A 232 48.66 -26.42 25.99
C GLU A 232 49.58 -25.72 27.02
N TYR A 233 49.59 -24.37 27.00
CA TYR A 233 50.36 -23.57 27.98
C TYR A 233 49.87 -23.78 29.42
N LEU A 234 48.60 -24.09 29.64
CA LEU A 234 47.98 -24.34 30.93
C LEU A 234 48.18 -25.82 31.40
N GLU A 235 48.91 -26.65 30.63
CA GLU A 235 49.15 -28.05 30.91
C GLU A 235 47.85 -28.86 31.15
N VAL A 236 46.78 -28.53 30.42
CA VAL A 236 45.48 -29.19 30.56
C VAL A 236 45.57 -30.65 30.05
N ASN A 237 44.83 -31.55 30.72
CA ASN A 237 44.79 -32.96 30.35
C ASN A 237 44.43 -33.10 28.84
N PRO A 238 45.19 -33.90 28.04
CA PRO A 238 44.98 -34.06 26.59
C PRO A 238 43.56 -34.46 26.20
N VAL A 239 42.86 -35.22 27.04
CA VAL A 239 41.45 -35.64 26.77
C VAL A 239 40.51 -34.44 26.85
N VAL A 240 40.73 -33.53 27.79
CA VAL A 240 39.93 -32.31 27.94
C VAL A 240 40.26 -31.34 26.82
N GLN A 241 41.53 -31.22 26.44
CA GLN A 241 41.95 -30.41 25.31
C GLN A 241 41.29 -30.86 24.00
N SER A 242 41.29 -32.14 23.66
CA SER A 242 40.62 -32.70 22.49
C SER A 242 39.10 -32.45 22.54
N LEU A 243 38.49 -32.66 23.71
CA LEU A 243 37.04 -32.38 23.87
C LEU A 243 36.68 -30.92 23.58
N VAL A 244 37.50 -30.00 24.03
CA VAL A 244 37.25 -28.56 23.81
C VAL A 244 37.55 -28.16 22.37
N VAL A 245 38.70 -28.54 21.84
CA VAL A 245 39.16 -28.12 20.50
C VAL A 245 38.38 -28.86 19.42
N ASP A 246 38.39 -30.21 19.44
CA ASP A 246 37.81 -31.01 18.37
C ASP A 246 36.28 -31.17 18.55
N GLY A 247 35.77 -31.11 19.78
CA GLY A 247 34.34 -31.19 20.02
C GLY A 247 33.63 -29.82 19.93
N VAL A 248 33.91 -28.96 20.91
CA VAL A 248 33.16 -27.69 21.05
C VAL A 248 33.58 -26.69 19.98
N CYS A 249 34.88 -26.41 19.86
CA CYS A 249 35.35 -25.37 18.94
C CYS A 249 35.14 -25.73 17.48
N ALA A 250 35.41 -26.99 17.08
CA ALA A 250 35.17 -27.42 15.72
C ALA A 250 33.66 -27.45 15.39
N GLY A 251 32.80 -27.87 16.35
CA GLY A 251 31.33 -27.82 16.17
C GLY A 251 30.80 -26.42 16.00
N VAL A 252 31.19 -25.47 16.86
CA VAL A 252 30.78 -24.06 16.73
C VAL A 252 31.37 -23.46 15.47
N GLY A 253 32.62 -23.76 15.14
CA GLY A 253 33.31 -23.28 13.95
C GLY A 253 32.60 -23.67 12.66
N SER A 254 32.14 -24.91 12.56
CA SER A 254 31.39 -25.39 11.38
C SER A 254 30.08 -24.57 11.16
N VAL A 255 29.36 -24.27 12.24
CA VAL A 255 28.14 -23.47 12.15
C VAL A 255 28.46 -22.03 11.73
N LEU A 256 29.49 -21.40 12.30
CA LEU A 256 29.91 -20.05 11.97
C LEU A 256 30.36 -19.93 10.51
N SER A 257 30.97 -20.97 9.95
CA SER A 257 31.40 -20.98 8.55
C SER A 257 30.25 -20.94 7.52
N PHE A 258 29.04 -21.34 7.90
CA PHE A 258 27.85 -21.22 7.05
C PHE A 258 27.16 -19.85 7.12
N LEU A 259 27.41 -19.10 8.17
CA LEU A 259 26.73 -17.82 8.42
C LEU A 259 26.92 -16.81 7.27
N PRO A 260 28.13 -16.63 6.69
CA PRO A 260 28.32 -15.73 5.56
C PRO A 260 27.50 -16.11 4.32
N THR A 261 27.36 -17.39 4.04
CA THR A 261 26.54 -17.88 2.92
C THR A 261 25.06 -17.51 3.11
N ILE A 262 24.54 -17.67 4.33
CA ILE A 262 23.16 -17.31 4.67
C ILE A 262 22.95 -15.79 4.55
N VAL A 263 23.88 -14.99 5.08
CA VAL A 263 23.82 -13.53 4.97
C VAL A 263 23.84 -13.07 3.51
N THR A 264 24.69 -13.67 2.68
CA THR A 264 24.78 -13.37 1.25
C THR A 264 23.48 -13.75 0.53
N LEU A 265 22.85 -14.88 0.88
CA LEU A 265 21.56 -15.27 0.34
C LEU A 265 20.48 -14.26 0.67
N PHE A 266 20.36 -13.87 1.93
CA PHE A 266 19.37 -12.86 2.34
C PHE A 266 19.62 -11.49 1.71
N PHE A 267 20.88 -11.11 1.53
CA PHE A 267 21.23 -9.87 0.84
C PHE A 267 20.70 -9.86 -0.60
N PHE A 268 20.91 -10.91 -1.36
CA PHE A 268 20.38 -11.01 -2.73
C PHE A 268 18.85 -11.12 -2.77
N LEU A 269 18.24 -11.83 -1.82
CA LEU A 269 16.78 -11.88 -1.69
C LEU A 269 16.20 -10.49 -1.39
N SER A 270 16.83 -9.73 -0.49
CA SER A 270 16.41 -8.36 -0.19
C SER A 270 16.48 -7.46 -1.42
N ILE A 271 17.53 -7.57 -2.23
CA ILE A 271 17.63 -6.83 -3.49
C ILE A 271 16.48 -7.18 -4.45
N LEU A 272 16.12 -8.47 -4.56
CA LEU A 272 15.00 -8.89 -5.42
C LEU A 272 13.66 -8.40 -4.89
N GLU A 273 13.49 -8.34 -3.56
CA GLU A 273 12.31 -7.81 -2.90
C GLU A 273 12.21 -6.29 -3.07
N ASP A 274 13.29 -5.55 -2.77
CA ASP A 274 13.35 -4.09 -2.87
C ASP A 274 13.13 -3.57 -4.30
N THR A 275 13.59 -4.33 -5.30
CA THR A 275 13.30 -4.01 -6.71
C THR A 275 11.85 -4.27 -7.11
N GLY A 276 11.07 -4.91 -6.24
CA GLY A 276 9.68 -5.31 -6.50
C GLY A 276 9.55 -6.40 -7.58
N TYR A 277 10.65 -7.06 -7.94
CA TYR A 277 10.65 -8.11 -8.96
C TYR A 277 9.78 -9.30 -8.54
N MET A 278 9.91 -9.74 -7.27
CA MET A 278 9.14 -10.85 -6.73
C MET A 278 7.63 -10.61 -6.71
N ALA A 279 7.19 -9.36 -6.55
CA ALA A 279 5.78 -9.00 -6.55
C ALA A 279 5.17 -8.92 -7.96
N ARG A 280 6.02 -8.85 -9.00
CA ARG A 280 5.60 -8.66 -10.40
C ARG A 280 5.66 -9.93 -11.24
N VAL A 281 6.41 -10.95 -10.81
CA VAL A 281 6.54 -12.26 -11.45
C VAL A 281 5.55 -13.25 -10.87
#